data_4be8fa8ae8ff46887c123359e72704c4
#
_entry.id   4be8fa8ae8ff46887c123359e72704c4
#
_cell.length_a   1.000
_cell.length_b   1.000
_cell.length_c   1.000
_cell.angle_alpha   90.00
_cell.angle_beta   90.00
_cell.angle_gamma   90.00
#
_symmetry.space_group_name_H-M   'P 1'
#
loop_
_entity.id
_entity.type
_entity.pdbx_description
1 polymer ?
#
loop_
_entity_poly.entity_id
_entity_poly.type
_entity_poly.pdbx_seq_one_letter_code
_entity_poly.pdbx_strand_id
1 'polypeptide(L)'
;MGPTRTDRTLRRASAVTERPQPGQPGRGTASATAGRWLIALALVLTAINLRPAISGLGPVLAEVRHDLGMNATVAGLLTSVPALCFAVFGFTAPRLAGRFGPVRVVVLGLCAISAGLGLRALAGNTVVFLATSALALGGIAVGNVLMPVLVKRFFPDRIGLLTGLYSMGLAIGTSAAAACTIPLSRAVGGNWRAGLAGWAVLAALALIPWAVLLLRTRRRAAGRDRVGEQATATTTPPPRMLRSRTAWALAVFFGLQATAAYIIMGWLPQIYRDAGVSAGTAGLLLALVMGLSAPLSFLIPPIATRLRSQAPLVIAIGLCALAGYAGLWLAPATGAWLWAVLLGVGNSAFTVALVMIGLRTRTGPGVIRLSAFAQSIGYLLSVPGPLLVGALNEATGGWDAPLLLMTCLLLAQVTCGVLAGRDRCVEDGH
;
A
#
# COMPACT_ATOMS: atom_id res chain seq x y z
N MET A 1 -49.87 42.36 -58.54
CA MET A 1 -50.72 42.84 -57.42
C MET A 1 -50.38 41.96 -56.22
N GLY A 2 -49.54 42.44 -55.31
CA GLY A 2 -49.14 41.71 -54.11
C GLY A 2 -50.00 42.18 -52.92
N PRO A 3 -50.24 41.30 -51.94
CA PRO A 3 -50.99 41.70 -50.77
C PRO A 3 -50.10 42.36 -49.71
N THR A 4 -50.73 43.33 -49.10
CA THR A 4 -50.27 44.37 -48.21
C THR A 4 -49.77 43.92 -46.85
N ARG A 5 -48.82 44.66 -46.44
CA ARG A 5 -48.01 44.73 -45.20
C ARG A 5 -48.86 45.24 -43.99
N THR A 6 -49.66 44.38 -43.33
CA THR A 6 -50.45 44.86 -42.15
C THR A 6 -50.86 43.76 -41.19
N ASP A 7 -50.10 42.70 -41.04
CA ASP A 7 -50.48 41.66 -40.04
C ASP A 7 -49.27 41.06 -39.24
N ARG A 8 -48.29 41.94 -38.91
CA ARG A 8 -47.08 41.52 -38.14
C ARG A 8 -46.87 42.26 -36.82
N THR A 9 -47.86 43.01 -36.32
CA THR A 9 -47.69 43.87 -35.14
C THR A 9 -48.55 43.49 -33.91
N LEU A 10 -49.29 42.39 -33.92
CA LEU A 10 -50.14 42.00 -32.78
C LEU A 10 -49.84 40.67 -32.12
N ARG A 11 -48.62 40.09 -32.33
CA ARG A 11 -48.15 38.90 -31.59
C ARG A 11 -46.92 39.16 -30.72
N ARG A 12 -46.73 40.40 -30.25
CA ARG A 12 -45.59 40.79 -29.37
C ARG A 12 -45.99 41.39 -28.05
N ALA A 13 -47.07 40.94 -27.45
CA ALA A 13 -47.49 41.44 -26.14
C ALA A 13 -48.10 40.29 -25.32
N SER A 14 -47.38 39.30 -24.91
CA SER A 14 -47.67 38.35 -23.80
C SER A 14 -46.48 37.46 -23.50
N ALA A 15 -45.24 37.99 -23.44
CA ALA A 15 -44.13 37.36 -22.74
C ALA A 15 -44.13 37.93 -21.32
N VAL A 16 -44.92 37.33 -20.45
CA VAL A 16 -44.81 37.50 -19.01
C VAL A 16 -43.44 36.99 -18.61
N THR A 17 -42.58 37.91 -18.22
CA THR A 17 -41.31 37.67 -17.57
C THR A 17 -41.56 36.98 -16.24
N GLU A 18 -41.58 35.65 -16.22
CA GLU A 18 -41.40 34.91 -14.97
C GLU A 18 -39.96 35.21 -14.46
N ARG A 19 -39.89 36.04 -13.42
CA ARG A 19 -38.66 36.19 -12.62
C ARG A 19 -38.35 34.83 -12.04
N PRO A 20 -37.10 34.33 -12.19
CA PRO A 20 -36.69 33.13 -11.48
C PRO A 20 -36.75 33.42 -9.98
N GLN A 21 -37.60 32.69 -9.28
CA GLN A 21 -37.57 32.69 -7.81
C GLN A 21 -36.20 32.27 -7.35
N PRO A 22 -35.56 32.99 -6.39
CA PRO A 22 -34.30 32.56 -5.82
C PRO A 22 -34.54 31.23 -5.14
N GLY A 23 -34.05 30.14 -5.80
CA GLY A 23 -34.12 28.79 -5.29
C GLY A 23 -33.46 28.71 -3.92
N GLN A 24 -34.16 28.18 -2.95
CA GLN A 24 -33.67 27.96 -1.59
C GLN A 24 -32.35 27.20 -1.64
N PRO A 25 -31.21 27.82 -1.22
CA PRO A 25 -29.95 27.10 -1.10
C PRO A 25 -30.00 26.32 0.20
N GLY A 26 -29.96 25.03 0.17
CA GLY A 26 -29.48 24.51 1.42
C GLY A 26 -29.61 23.03 1.77
N ARG A 27 -30.54 22.24 1.25
CA ARG A 27 -30.66 20.85 1.73
C ARG A 27 -29.99 19.78 0.84
N GLY A 28 -29.89 20.01 -0.45
CA GLY A 28 -29.26 19.05 -1.39
C GLY A 28 -27.75 19.08 -1.39
N THR A 29 -27.16 20.27 -1.31
CA THR A 29 -25.69 20.47 -1.35
C THR A 29 -25.00 20.01 -0.06
N ALA A 30 -25.59 20.29 1.10
CA ALA A 30 -25.03 19.85 2.40
C ALA A 30 -25.04 18.31 2.54
N SER A 31 -26.08 17.63 2.06
CA SER A 31 -26.17 16.16 2.09
C SER A 31 -25.18 15.47 1.12
N ALA A 32 -24.93 16.08 -0.04
CA ALA A 32 -23.94 15.59 -1.00
C ALA A 32 -22.50 15.79 -0.48
N THR A 33 -22.21 16.94 0.13
CA THR A 33 -20.91 17.25 0.73
C THR A 33 -20.61 16.35 1.91
N ALA A 34 -21.56 16.16 2.83
CA ALA A 34 -21.41 15.24 3.97
C ALA A 34 -21.18 13.79 3.54
N GLY A 35 -21.77 13.34 2.43
CA GLY A 35 -21.52 12.03 1.86
C GLY A 35 -20.08 11.88 1.33
N ARG A 36 -19.54 12.90 0.69
CA ARG A 36 -18.15 12.91 0.17
C ARG A 36 -17.10 12.89 1.31
N TRP A 37 -17.32 13.67 2.37
CA TRP A 37 -16.43 13.64 3.54
C TRP A 37 -16.41 12.29 4.26
N LEU A 38 -17.57 11.64 4.38
CA LEU A 38 -17.66 10.31 4.97
C LEU A 38 -16.85 9.27 4.16
N ILE A 39 -16.90 9.35 2.82
CA ILE A 39 -16.11 8.47 1.95
C ILE A 39 -14.62 8.78 2.09
N ALA A 40 -14.22 10.05 2.12
CA ALA A 40 -12.82 10.44 2.31
C ALA A 40 -12.28 9.93 3.65
N LEU A 41 -13.06 10.10 4.74
CA LEU A 41 -12.72 9.55 6.06
C LEU A 41 -12.59 8.02 6.02
N ALA A 42 -13.54 7.32 5.38
CA ALA A 42 -13.51 5.87 5.22
C ALA A 42 -12.23 5.41 4.48
N LEU A 43 -11.84 6.12 3.42
CA LEU A 43 -10.62 5.83 2.66
C LEU A 43 -9.35 6.02 3.52
N VAL A 44 -9.25 7.13 4.27
CA VAL A 44 -8.08 7.42 5.13
C VAL A 44 -7.99 6.41 6.27
N LEU A 45 -9.10 6.14 6.98
CA LEU A 45 -9.11 5.14 8.05
C LEU A 45 -8.76 3.74 7.54
N THR A 46 -9.24 3.37 6.35
CA THR A 46 -8.83 2.11 5.71
C THR A 46 -7.33 2.11 5.45
N ALA A 47 -6.78 3.19 4.85
CA ALA A 47 -5.36 3.29 4.54
C ALA A 47 -4.47 3.10 5.78
N ILE A 48 -4.82 3.72 6.90
CA ILE A 48 -4.11 3.57 8.18
C ILE A 48 -4.10 2.10 8.62
N ASN A 49 -5.16 1.34 8.35
CA ASN A 49 -5.30 -0.05 8.78
C ASN A 49 -4.64 -1.08 7.83
N LEU A 50 -4.15 -0.66 6.66
CA LEU A 50 -3.54 -1.58 5.69
C LEU A 50 -2.09 -1.98 5.99
N ARG A 51 -1.49 -1.53 7.09
CA ARG A 51 -0.09 -1.81 7.42
C ARG A 51 0.17 -2.35 8.83
N PRO A 52 -0.64 -2.06 9.86
CA PRO A 52 -0.35 -2.45 11.24
C PRO A 52 -0.16 -3.95 11.45
N ALA A 53 -0.87 -4.81 10.72
CA ALA A 53 -0.72 -6.25 10.81
C ALA A 53 0.70 -6.75 10.46
N ILE A 54 1.43 -6.00 9.63
CA ILE A 54 2.78 -6.30 9.19
C ILE A 54 3.80 -5.61 10.09
N SER A 55 3.76 -4.27 10.14
CA SER A 55 4.79 -3.47 10.82
C SER A 55 4.70 -3.52 12.35
N GLY A 56 3.54 -3.81 12.91
CA GLY A 56 3.37 -4.01 14.36
C GLY A 56 3.89 -5.38 14.85
N LEU A 57 4.09 -6.35 13.97
CA LEU A 57 4.60 -7.66 14.34
C LEU A 57 6.11 -7.65 14.64
N GLY A 58 6.90 -6.95 13.80
CA GLY A 58 8.37 -6.95 13.93
C GLY A 58 8.87 -6.63 15.35
N PRO A 59 8.42 -5.54 16.00
CA PRO A 59 8.85 -5.19 17.35
C PRO A 59 8.58 -6.23 18.43
N VAL A 60 7.53 -7.08 18.28
CA VAL A 60 7.13 -8.13 19.23
C VAL A 60 7.42 -9.54 18.72
N LEU A 61 8.16 -9.67 17.62
CA LEU A 61 8.40 -10.96 16.99
C LEU A 61 9.14 -11.94 17.88
N ALA A 62 10.06 -11.46 18.72
CA ALA A 62 10.81 -12.30 19.66
C ALA A 62 9.88 -12.90 20.73
N GLU A 63 8.98 -12.11 21.30
CA GLU A 63 7.98 -12.53 22.28
C GLU A 63 7.02 -13.57 21.69
N VAL A 64 6.55 -13.31 20.45
CA VAL A 64 5.67 -14.24 19.72
C VAL A 64 6.39 -15.56 19.43
N ARG A 65 7.64 -15.51 19.00
CA ARG A 65 8.46 -16.71 18.74
C ARG A 65 8.63 -17.54 20.00
N HIS A 66 9.02 -16.91 21.10
CA HIS A 66 9.24 -17.59 22.38
C HIS A 66 7.95 -18.25 22.88
N ASP A 67 6.83 -17.52 22.87
CA ASP A 67 5.55 -17.94 23.45
C ASP A 67 4.86 -19.05 22.63
N LEU A 68 5.02 -19.04 21.30
CA LEU A 68 4.44 -20.04 20.40
C LEU A 68 5.42 -21.12 19.94
N GLY A 69 6.64 -21.13 20.48
CA GLY A 69 7.67 -22.12 20.13
C GLY A 69 8.11 -22.07 18.65
N MET A 70 8.12 -20.86 18.04
CA MET A 70 8.48 -20.71 16.64
C MET A 70 10.00 -20.62 16.48
N ASN A 71 10.57 -21.41 15.57
CA ASN A 71 11.94 -21.20 15.10
C ASN A 71 12.06 -20.01 14.12
N ALA A 72 13.29 -19.61 13.78
CA ALA A 72 13.51 -18.46 12.90
C ALA A 72 12.98 -18.69 11.47
N THR A 73 13.01 -19.92 10.99
CA THR A 73 12.48 -20.29 9.67
C THR A 73 10.98 -20.06 9.60
N VAL A 74 10.21 -20.50 10.62
CA VAL A 74 8.77 -20.27 10.71
C VAL A 74 8.43 -18.77 10.86
N ALA A 75 9.23 -18.02 11.59
CA ALA A 75 9.10 -16.56 11.67
C ALA A 75 9.37 -15.90 10.30
N GLY A 76 10.36 -16.40 9.55
CA GLY A 76 10.62 -15.98 8.17
C GLY A 76 9.44 -16.28 7.24
N LEU A 77 8.80 -17.44 7.37
CA LEU A 77 7.57 -17.76 6.65
C LEU A 77 6.46 -16.76 7.00
N LEU A 78 6.25 -16.47 8.28
CA LEU A 78 5.25 -15.49 8.73
C LEU A 78 5.46 -14.10 8.13
N THR A 79 6.72 -13.64 8.05
CA THR A 79 7.07 -12.35 7.44
C THR A 79 7.01 -12.36 5.90
N SER A 80 6.95 -13.53 5.27
CA SER A 80 6.72 -13.73 3.83
C SER A 80 5.23 -13.79 3.44
N VAL A 81 4.34 -14.11 4.39
CA VAL A 81 2.88 -14.21 4.12
C VAL A 81 2.29 -12.95 3.46
N PRO A 82 2.68 -11.71 3.84
CA PRO A 82 2.18 -10.52 3.17
C PRO A 82 2.42 -10.53 1.66
N ALA A 83 3.65 -10.86 1.24
CA ALA A 83 4.02 -10.91 -0.18
C ALA A 83 3.19 -11.96 -0.93
N LEU A 84 2.99 -13.14 -0.35
CA LEU A 84 2.13 -14.18 -0.91
C LEU A 84 0.67 -13.71 -1.05
N CYS A 85 0.13 -13.07 -0.02
CA CYS A 85 -1.22 -12.50 -0.08
C CYS A 85 -1.35 -11.44 -1.20
N PHE A 86 -0.36 -10.55 -1.35
CA PHE A 86 -0.37 -9.57 -2.42
C PHE A 86 -0.27 -10.22 -3.81
N ALA A 87 0.53 -11.27 -3.97
CA ALA A 87 0.60 -12.02 -5.21
C ALA A 87 -0.76 -12.64 -5.58
N VAL A 88 -1.41 -13.32 -4.64
CA VAL A 88 -2.71 -14.00 -4.86
C VAL A 88 -3.84 -12.98 -5.06
N PHE A 89 -3.98 -12.03 -4.16
CA PHE A 89 -5.10 -11.06 -4.18
C PHE A 89 -4.89 -9.95 -5.20
N GLY A 90 -3.66 -9.72 -5.69
CA GLY A 90 -3.40 -8.85 -6.83
C GLY A 90 -4.21 -9.24 -8.07
N PHE A 91 -4.35 -10.55 -8.31
CA PHE A 91 -5.14 -11.10 -9.42
C PHE A 91 -6.62 -11.32 -9.10
N THR A 92 -6.97 -11.66 -7.86
CA THR A 92 -8.34 -12.07 -7.51
C THR A 92 -9.21 -10.88 -7.08
N ALA A 93 -8.66 -9.85 -6.43
CA ALA A 93 -9.41 -8.71 -5.94
C ALA A 93 -10.18 -7.93 -7.04
N PRO A 94 -9.63 -7.68 -8.25
CA PRO A 94 -10.39 -7.05 -9.33
C PRO A 94 -11.58 -7.89 -9.80
N ARG A 95 -11.45 -9.23 -9.85
CA ARG A 95 -12.54 -10.15 -10.22
C ARG A 95 -13.66 -10.14 -9.15
N LEU A 96 -13.28 -10.17 -7.87
CA LEU A 96 -14.23 -10.07 -6.76
C LEU A 96 -14.95 -8.71 -6.78
N ALA A 97 -14.22 -7.62 -7.05
CA ALA A 97 -14.80 -6.29 -7.17
C ALA A 97 -15.78 -6.17 -8.35
N GLY A 98 -15.50 -6.83 -9.48
CA GLY A 98 -16.40 -6.92 -10.62
C GLY A 98 -17.70 -7.68 -10.29
N ARG A 99 -17.62 -8.74 -9.48
CA ARG A 99 -18.78 -9.58 -9.11
C ARG A 99 -19.63 -9.00 -7.98
N PHE A 100 -19.01 -8.49 -6.92
CA PHE A 100 -19.70 -8.08 -5.69
C PHE A 100 -19.73 -6.55 -5.50
N GLY A 101 -19.01 -5.81 -6.34
CA GLY A 101 -18.79 -4.37 -6.22
C GLY A 101 -17.63 -4.01 -5.28
N PRO A 102 -16.84 -2.98 -5.63
CA PRO A 102 -15.58 -2.68 -4.93
C PRO A 102 -15.80 -2.27 -3.46
N VAL A 103 -16.88 -1.57 -3.13
CA VAL A 103 -17.18 -1.16 -1.74
C VAL A 103 -17.43 -2.36 -0.83
N ARG A 104 -18.25 -3.33 -1.29
CA ARG A 104 -18.53 -4.54 -0.50
C ARG A 104 -17.27 -5.37 -0.28
N VAL A 105 -16.44 -5.48 -1.30
CA VAL A 105 -15.18 -6.26 -1.22
C VAL A 105 -14.19 -5.60 -0.27
N VAL A 106 -14.08 -4.27 -0.23
CA VAL A 106 -13.25 -3.55 0.77
C VAL A 106 -13.80 -3.73 2.19
N VAL A 107 -15.10 -3.69 2.38
CA VAL A 107 -15.71 -3.96 3.70
C VAL A 107 -15.42 -5.38 4.17
N LEU A 108 -15.56 -6.39 3.30
CA LEU A 108 -15.18 -7.77 3.61
C LEU A 108 -13.69 -7.88 3.94
N GLY A 109 -12.83 -7.15 3.20
CA GLY A 109 -11.40 -7.04 3.50
C GLY A 109 -11.15 -6.47 4.90
N LEU A 110 -11.82 -5.38 5.28
CA LEU A 110 -11.70 -4.80 6.63
C LEU A 110 -12.23 -5.72 7.72
N CYS A 111 -13.32 -6.45 7.47
CA CYS A 111 -13.80 -7.49 8.38
C CYS A 111 -12.75 -8.59 8.57
N ALA A 112 -12.11 -9.03 7.46
CA ALA A 112 -11.03 -10.02 7.50
C ALA A 112 -9.80 -9.48 8.27
N ILE A 113 -9.45 -8.20 8.11
CA ILE A 113 -8.37 -7.55 8.88
C ILE A 113 -8.72 -7.55 10.38
N SER A 114 -9.89 -7.04 10.75
CA SER A 114 -10.30 -6.94 12.14
C SER A 114 -10.41 -8.32 12.83
N ALA A 115 -11.08 -9.27 12.16
CA ALA A 115 -11.22 -10.64 12.67
C ALA A 115 -9.86 -11.35 12.74
N GLY A 116 -9.04 -11.25 11.68
CA GLY A 116 -7.73 -11.89 11.65
C GLY A 116 -6.78 -11.34 12.71
N LEU A 117 -6.76 -10.03 12.96
CA LEU A 117 -5.97 -9.39 14.02
C LEU A 117 -6.48 -9.78 15.42
N GLY A 118 -7.80 -9.80 15.62
CA GLY A 118 -8.40 -10.21 16.90
C GLY A 118 -8.15 -11.69 17.22
N LEU A 119 -8.39 -12.57 16.26
CA LEU A 119 -8.16 -14.01 16.42
C LEU A 119 -6.68 -14.34 16.56
N ARG A 120 -5.77 -13.59 15.90
CA ARG A 120 -4.33 -13.73 16.06
C ARG A 120 -3.87 -13.49 17.51
N ALA A 121 -4.49 -12.54 18.19
CA ALA A 121 -4.20 -12.26 19.61
C ALA A 121 -4.64 -13.41 20.53
N LEU A 122 -5.60 -14.24 20.11
CA LEU A 122 -6.11 -15.40 20.86
C LEU A 122 -5.41 -16.72 20.47
N ALA A 123 -4.49 -16.68 19.50
CA ALA A 123 -3.84 -17.88 19.00
C ALA A 123 -2.98 -18.57 20.09
N GLY A 124 -3.28 -19.84 20.36
CA GLY A 124 -2.53 -20.68 21.30
C GLY A 124 -1.43 -21.52 20.65
N ASN A 125 -1.30 -21.51 19.31
CA ASN A 125 -0.28 -22.24 18.57
C ASN A 125 0.10 -21.54 17.27
N THR A 126 1.23 -21.94 16.72
CA THR A 126 1.82 -21.39 15.48
C THR A 126 0.88 -21.46 14.27
N VAL A 127 0.17 -22.59 14.09
CA VAL A 127 -0.68 -22.81 12.90
C VAL A 127 -1.86 -21.84 12.90
N VAL A 128 -2.55 -21.70 14.04
CA VAL A 128 -3.65 -20.74 14.20
C VAL A 128 -3.15 -19.32 14.01
N PHE A 129 -1.97 -18.97 14.56
CA PHE A 129 -1.37 -17.65 14.40
C PHE A 129 -1.06 -17.32 12.92
N LEU A 130 -0.50 -18.28 12.17
CA LEU A 130 -0.23 -18.13 10.73
C LEU A 130 -1.53 -17.99 9.93
N ALA A 131 -2.53 -18.83 10.20
CA ALA A 131 -3.81 -18.81 9.48
C ALA A 131 -4.56 -17.48 9.70
N THR A 132 -4.64 -17.02 10.95
CA THR A 132 -5.29 -15.75 11.30
C THR A 132 -4.51 -14.54 10.78
N SER A 133 -3.18 -14.62 10.76
CA SER A 133 -2.32 -13.63 10.09
C SER A 133 -2.59 -13.59 8.58
N ALA A 134 -2.68 -14.74 7.92
CA ALA A 134 -3.01 -14.83 6.49
C ALA A 134 -4.40 -14.24 6.18
N LEU A 135 -5.39 -14.44 7.05
CA LEU A 135 -6.72 -13.84 6.93
C LEU A 135 -6.63 -12.29 6.97
N ALA A 136 -5.94 -11.73 7.96
CA ALA A 136 -5.73 -10.29 8.06
C ALA A 136 -4.99 -9.73 6.84
N LEU A 137 -3.91 -10.40 6.42
CA LEU A 137 -3.07 -9.98 5.30
C LEU A 137 -3.77 -10.12 3.95
N GLY A 138 -4.64 -11.11 3.79
CA GLY A 138 -5.53 -11.21 2.63
C GLY A 138 -6.47 -10.02 2.52
N GLY A 139 -7.08 -9.61 3.63
CA GLY A 139 -7.89 -8.38 3.70
C GLY A 139 -7.10 -7.12 3.34
N ILE A 140 -5.87 -7.00 3.83
CA ILE A 140 -4.93 -5.91 3.51
C ILE A 140 -4.61 -5.90 2.01
N ALA A 141 -4.29 -7.04 1.41
CA ALA A 141 -3.98 -7.14 -0.01
C ALA A 141 -5.16 -6.69 -0.88
N VAL A 142 -6.38 -7.13 -0.57
CA VAL A 142 -7.61 -6.66 -1.22
C VAL A 142 -7.78 -5.15 -1.09
N GLY A 143 -7.59 -4.60 0.11
CA GLY A 143 -7.65 -3.16 0.36
C GLY A 143 -6.67 -2.39 -0.51
N ASN A 144 -5.39 -2.76 -0.51
CA ASN A 144 -4.35 -2.09 -1.30
C ASN A 144 -4.66 -2.06 -2.81
N VAL A 145 -5.23 -3.15 -3.35
CA VAL A 145 -5.59 -3.24 -4.78
C VAL A 145 -6.80 -2.35 -5.11
N LEU A 146 -7.80 -2.29 -4.23
CA LEU A 146 -9.06 -1.62 -4.51
C LEU A 146 -9.10 -0.14 -4.09
N MET A 147 -8.23 0.31 -3.19
CA MET A 147 -8.23 1.72 -2.74
C MET A 147 -8.03 2.72 -3.88
N PRO A 148 -7.07 2.58 -4.81
CA PRO A 148 -6.94 3.48 -5.96
C PRO A 148 -8.19 3.48 -6.86
N VAL A 149 -8.86 2.34 -7.00
CA VAL A 149 -10.11 2.21 -7.76
C VAL A 149 -11.23 3.03 -7.12
N LEU A 150 -11.36 2.95 -5.79
CA LEU A 150 -12.35 3.72 -5.04
C LEU A 150 -12.06 5.23 -5.07
N VAL A 151 -10.79 5.62 -4.95
CA VAL A 151 -10.38 7.03 -5.09
C VAL A 151 -10.82 7.57 -6.45
N LYS A 152 -10.49 6.88 -7.54
CA LYS A 152 -10.87 7.29 -8.90
C LYS A 152 -12.39 7.33 -9.10
N ARG A 153 -13.12 6.38 -8.52
CA ARG A 153 -14.58 6.28 -8.63
C ARG A 153 -15.31 7.40 -7.92
N PHE A 154 -14.90 7.73 -6.67
CA PHE A 154 -15.61 8.69 -5.82
C PHE A 154 -15.09 10.12 -5.94
N PHE A 155 -13.83 10.29 -6.36
CA PHE A 155 -13.16 11.59 -6.42
C PHE A 155 -12.38 11.78 -7.73
N PRO A 156 -13.04 11.69 -8.91
CA PRO A 156 -12.36 11.85 -10.21
C PRO A 156 -11.67 13.21 -10.34
N ASP A 157 -12.24 14.28 -9.73
CA ASP A 157 -11.70 15.65 -9.79
C ASP A 157 -10.57 15.91 -8.79
N ARG A 158 -10.32 15.00 -7.83
CA ARG A 158 -9.35 15.17 -6.74
C ARG A 158 -8.47 13.94 -6.52
N ILE A 159 -8.18 13.19 -7.57
CA ILE A 159 -7.42 11.92 -7.50
C ILE A 159 -6.09 12.14 -6.81
N GLY A 160 -5.32 13.18 -7.18
CA GLY A 160 -4.01 13.47 -6.60
C GLY A 160 -4.06 13.69 -5.08
N LEU A 161 -5.01 14.53 -4.62
CA LEU A 161 -5.18 14.82 -3.19
C LEU A 161 -5.53 13.55 -2.39
N LEU A 162 -6.52 12.78 -2.86
CA LEU A 162 -6.97 11.56 -2.14
C LEU A 162 -5.92 10.44 -2.20
N THR A 163 -5.16 10.34 -3.28
CA THR A 163 -4.02 9.41 -3.37
C THR A 163 -2.92 9.82 -2.40
N GLY A 164 -2.63 11.11 -2.28
CA GLY A 164 -1.69 11.64 -1.29
C GLY A 164 -2.12 11.34 0.15
N LEU A 165 -3.40 11.60 0.48
CA LEU A 165 -3.97 11.27 1.80
C LEU A 165 -3.94 9.77 2.09
N TYR A 166 -4.23 8.94 1.09
CA TYR A 166 -4.12 7.49 1.18
C TYR A 166 -2.68 7.05 1.47
N SER A 167 -1.70 7.56 0.72
CA SER A 167 -0.28 7.23 0.92
C SER A 167 0.23 7.70 2.29
N MET A 168 -0.20 8.88 2.73
CA MET A 168 0.09 9.39 4.07
C MET A 168 -0.53 8.50 5.15
N GLY A 169 -1.80 8.06 4.97
CA GLY A 169 -2.46 7.13 5.87
C GLY A 169 -1.71 5.81 5.99
N LEU A 170 -1.21 5.24 4.87
CA LEU A 170 -0.34 4.06 4.87
C LEU A 170 0.94 4.28 5.68
N ALA A 171 1.62 5.40 5.48
CA ALA A 171 2.86 5.72 6.18
C ALA A 171 2.62 5.91 7.70
N ILE A 172 1.57 6.65 8.07
CA ILE A 172 1.16 6.83 9.47
C ILE A 172 0.84 5.48 10.11
N GLY A 173 0.02 4.65 9.47
CA GLY A 173 -0.34 3.32 9.98
C GLY A 173 0.88 2.42 10.18
N THR A 174 1.83 2.44 9.23
CA THR A 174 3.08 1.68 9.31
C THR A 174 3.95 2.13 10.48
N SER A 175 4.20 3.45 10.57
CA SER A 175 5.07 4.02 11.61
C SER A 175 4.44 3.93 13.00
N ALA A 176 3.14 4.23 13.11
CA ALA A 176 2.41 4.11 14.37
C ALA A 176 2.42 2.66 14.89
N ALA A 177 2.23 1.68 14.02
CA ALA A 177 2.27 0.28 14.44
C ALA A 177 3.66 -0.13 14.92
N ALA A 178 4.72 0.27 14.22
CA ALA A 178 6.08 -0.01 14.65
C ALA A 178 6.45 0.65 15.98
N ALA A 179 6.02 1.91 16.19
CA ALA A 179 6.33 2.65 17.41
C ALA A 179 5.45 2.28 18.60
N CYS A 180 4.14 2.06 18.39
CA CYS A 180 3.16 1.96 19.47
C CYS A 180 2.89 0.53 19.95
N THR A 181 3.26 -0.52 19.20
CA THR A 181 2.93 -1.90 19.61
C THR A 181 3.61 -2.27 20.93
N ILE A 182 4.88 -1.92 21.17
CA ILE A 182 5.56 -2.17 22.44
C ILE A 182 4.94 -1.37 23.60
N PRO A 183 4.72 -0.04 23.51
CA PRO A 183 4.01 0.73 24.54
C PRO A 183 2.63 0.16 24.87
N LEU A 184 1.83 -0.22 23.84
CA LEU A 184 0.54 -0.84 24.04
C LEU A 184 0.63 -2.20 24.79
N SER A 185 1.61 -3.02 24.45
CA SER A 185 1.87 -4.28 25.18
C SER A 185 2.21 -4.02 26.63
N ARG A 186 3.08 -3.04 26.92
CA ARG A 186 3.49 -2.69 28.30
C ARG A 186 2.35 -2.13 29.13
N ALA A 187 1.49 -1.30 28.53
CA ALA A 187 0.32 -0.72 29.22
C ALA A 187 -0.67 -1.80 29.73
N VAL A 188 -0.62 -3.00 29.17
CA VAL A 188 -1.47 -4.14 29.55
C VAL A 188 -0.62 -5.29 30.10
N GLY A 189 0.31 -4.98 31.00
CA GLY A 189 1.10 -5.98 31.73
C GLY A 189 2.17 -6.71 30.90
N GLY A 190 2.66 -6.12 29.82
CA GLY A 190 3.71 -6.70 28.97
C GLY A 190 3.23 -7.77 27.99
N ASN A 191 1.92 -7.95 27.85
CA ASN A 191 1.35 -8.98 26.98
C ASN A 191 1.37 -8.53 25.50
N TRP A 192 2.20 -9.15 24.67
CA TRP A 192 2.28 -8.88 23.24
C TRP A 192 0.93 -9.08 22.50
N ARG A 193 0.08 -10.00 23.01
CA ARG A 193 -1.27 -10.23 22.45
C ARG A 193 -2.14 -8.98 22.54
N ALA A 194 -2.08 -8.27 23.66
CA ALA A 194 -2.82 -7.01 23.84
C ALA A 194 -2.30 -5.91 22.90
N GLY A 195 -0.98 -5.82 22.70
CA GLY A 195 -0.38 -4.89 21.75
C GLY A 195 -0.85 -5.12 20.30
N LEU A 196 -0.97 -6.39 19.89
CA LEU A 196 -1.49 -6.73 18.55
C LEU A 196 -3.02 -6.59 18.47
N ALA A 197 -3.78 -6.89 19.53
CA ALA A 197 -5.23 -6.76 19.57
C ALA A 197 -5.70 -5.29 19.44
N GLY A 198 -4.92 -4.34 19.94
CA GLY A 198 -5.22 -2.90 19.77
C GLY A 198 -5.44 -2.49 18.32
N TRP A 199 -4.71 -3.09 17.40
CA TRP A 199 -4.86 -2.82 15.96
C TRP A 199 -6.16 -3.42 15.40
N ALA A 200 -6.68 -4.50 15.97
CA ALA A 200 -8.00 -5.04 15.59
C ALA A 200 -9.13 -4.06 15.91
N VAL A 201 -9.03 -3.37 17.06
CA VAL A 201 -10.01 -2.33 17.44
C VAL A 201 -9.98 -1.18 16.42
N LEU A 202 -8.80 -0.71 16.03
CA LEU A 202 -8.67 0.34 15.02
C LEU A 202 -9.27 -0.09 13.66
N ALA A 203 -9.06 -1.36 13.27
CA ALA A 203 -9.66 -1.91 12.06
C ALA A 203 -11.19 -2.01 12.15
N ALA A 204 -11.73 -2.40 13.31
CA ALA A 204 -13.16 -2.42 13.56
C ALA A 204 -13.79 -1.01 13.50
N LEU A 205 -13.12 0.00 14.05
CA LEU A 205 -13.56 1.39 13.97
C LEU A 205 -13.59 1.89 12.51
N ALA A 206 -12.65 1.45 11.67
CA ALA A 206 -12.65 1.81 10.26
C ALA A 206 -13.84 1.23 9.46
N LEU A 207 -14.51 0.20 9.97
CA LEU A 207 -15.75 -0.34 9.37
C LEU A 207 -16.95 0.60 9.52
N ILE A 208 -16.98 1.45 10.55
CA ILE A 208 -18.14 2.31 10.86
C ILE A 208 -18.53 3.20 9.68
N PRO A 209 -17.64 4.03 9.09
CA PRO A 209 -18.01 4.89 7.98
C PRO A 209 -18.43 4.10 6.72
N TRP A 210 -17.85 2.92 6.48
CA TRP A 210 -18.27 2.05 5.39
C TRP A 210 -19.64 1.42 5.61
N ALA A 211 -19.96 1.00 6.84
CA ALA A 211 -21.26 0.47 7.19
C ALA A 211 -22.36 1.54 6.99
N VAL A 212 -22.10 2.77 7.44
CA VAL A 212 -23.01 3.91 7.22
C VAL A 212 -23.20 4.16 5.71
N LEU A 213 -22.14 4.08 4.91
CA LEU A 213 -22.22 4.24 3.46
C LEU A 213 -23.05 3.13 2.81
N LEU A 214 -22.85 1.87 3.18
CA LEU A 214 -23.62 0.73 2.68
C LEU A 214 -25.11 0.83 3.04
N LEU A 215 -25.43 1.24 4.26
CA LEU A 215 -26.82 1.43 4.69
C LEU A 215 -27.51 2.56 3.90
N ARG A 216 -26.81 3.67 3.65
CA ARG A 216 -27.32 4.79 2.84
C ARG A 216 -27.54 4.40 1.37
N THR A 217 -26.62 3.61 0.80
CA THR A 217 -26.74 3.15 -0.60
C THR A 217 -27.86 2.11 -0.76
N ARG A 218 -28.06 1.21 0.20
CA ARG A 218 -29.20 0.27 0.19
C ARG A 218 -30.54 0.99 0.22
N ARG A 219 -30.70 2.04 1.02
CA ARG A 219 -31.92 2.87 1.06
C ARG A 219 -32.19 3.62 -0.25
N ARG A 220 -31.13 4.00 -1.00
CA ARG A 220 -31.25 4.67 -2.32
C ARG A 220 -31.46 3.68 -3.48
N ALA A 221 -30.95 2.45 -3.38
CA ALA A 221 -31.10 1.42 -4.41
C ALA A 221 -32.51 0.78 -4.42
N ALA A 222 -33.28 0.89 -3.33
CA ALA A 222 -34.69 0.51 -3.31
C ALA A 222 -35.58 1.41 -4.20
N GLY A 223 -35.02 2.47 -4.82
CA GLY A 223 -35.70 3.42 -5.67
C GLY A 223 -35.12 3.68 -7.05
N ARG A 224 -34.10 2.91 -7.48
CA ARG A 224 -33.48 3.18 -8.79
C ARG A 224 -32.90 1.91 -9.43
N ASP A 225 -33.41 1.60 -10.62
CA ASP A 225 -32.95 0.49 -11.45
C ASP A 225 -31.48 0.59 -11.84
N ARG A 226 -30.88 -0.60 -11.99
CA ARG A 226 -29.49 -0.85 -12.34
C ARG A 226 -29.13 -0.23 -13.69
N VAL A 227 -28.34 0.82 -13.68
CA VAL A 227 -27.55 1.20 -14.85
C VAL A 227 -26.19 0.46 -14.71
N GLY A 228 -26.02 -0.56 -15.52
CA GLY A 228 -24.79 -1.32 -15.63
C GLY A 228 -23.70 -0.44 -16.27
N GLU A 229 -22.69 -0.11 -15.50
CA GLU A 229 -21.48 0.55 -15.98
C GLU A 229 -20.55 -0.54 -16.54
N GLN A 230 -20.68 -0.79 -17.84
CA GLN A 230 -19.75 -1.60 -18.60
C GLN A 230 -18.39 -0.91 -18.61
N ALA A 231 -17.38 -1.58 -18.03
CA ALA A 231 -16.00 -1.23 -18.29
C ALA A 231 -15.74 -1.42 -19.78
N THR A 232 -15.60 -0.34 -20.51
CA THR A 232 -15.20 -0.33 -21.92
C THR A 232 -13.82 -0.96 -22.03
N ALA A 233 -13.79 -2.20 -22.49
CA ALA A 233 -12.58 -2.88 -22.91
C ALA A 233 -12.06 -2.17 -24.17
N THR A 234 -11.04 -1.35 -24.01
CA THR A 234 -10.31 -0.76 -25.13
C THR A 234 -9.57 -1.87 -25.90
N THR A 235 -9.95 -2.05 -27.15
CA THR A 235 -9.45 -3.06 -28.08
C THR A 235 -8.09 -2.72 -28.71
N THR A 236 -7.12 -2.27 -27.92
CA THR A 236 -5.73 -2.14 -28.38
C THR A 236 -4.99 -3.43 -28.13
N PRO A 237 -4.25 -4.02 -29.12
CA PRO A 237 -3.50 -5.25 -28.90
C PRO A 237 -2.57 -5.10 -27.70
N PRO A 238 -2.50 -6.09 -26.79
CA PRO A 238 -1.67 -5.96 -25.61
C PRO A 238 -0.20 -5.91 -26.03
N PRO A 239 0.59 -4.93 -25.54
CA PRO A 239 2.03 -5.04 -25.61
C PRO A 239 2.42 -6.37 -24.92
N ARG A 240 3.29 -7.13 -25.58
CA ARG A 240 3.75 -8.44 -25.06
C ARG A 240 4.70 -8.22 -23.88
N MET A 241 4.15 -7.85 -22.70
CA MET A 241 4.90 -7.55 -21.47
C MET A 241 5.95 -8.64 -21.14
N LEU A 242 5.60 -9.91 -21.39
CA LEU A 242 6.50 -11.04 -21.17
C LEU A 242 7.77 -11.03 -22.04
N ARG A 243 7.78 -10.29 -23.15
CA ARG A 243 8.95 -10.18 -24.04
C ARG A 243 9.77 -8.91 -23.84
N SER A 244 9.25 -7.95 -23.06
CA SER A 244 9.93 -6.68 -22.83
C SER A 244 10.98 -6.79 -21.73
N ARG A 245 12.25 -6.55 -22.07
CA ARG A 245 13.37 -6.49 -21.12
C ARG A 245 13.17 -5.40 -20.06
N THR A 246 12.59 -4.25 -20.45
CA THR A 246 12.28 -3.14 -19.54
C THR A 246 11.20 -3.55 -18.53
N ALA A 247 10.14 -4.27 -18.95
CA ALA A 247 9.11 -4.76 -18.05
C ALA A 247 9.67 -5.75 -17.02
N TRP A 248 10.53 -6.68 -17.43
CA TRP A 248 11.20 -7.62 -16.52
C TRP A 248 12.17 -6.93 -15.57
N ALA A 249 13.01 -6.01 -16.06
CA ALA A 249 13.92 -5.24 -15.19
C ALA A 249 13.15 -4.48 -14.11
N LEU A 250 12.00 -3.89 -14.48
CA LEU A 250 11.15 -3.16 -13.55
C LEU A 250 10.45 -4.10 -12.55
N ALA A 251 9.98 -5.27 -13.01
CA ALA A 251 9.37 -6.28 -12.15
C ALA A 251 10.36 -6.83 -11.12
N VAL A 252 11.59 -7.12 -11.54
CA VAL A 252 12.66 -7.60 -10.63
C VAL A 252 13.09 -6.48 -9.68
N PHE A 253 13.27 -5.25 -10.17
CA PHE A 253 13.57 -4.09 -9.32
C PHE A 253 12.50 -3.89 -8.23
N PHE A 254 11.21 -3.91 -8.61
CA PHE A 254 10.10 -3.83 -7.68
C PHE A 254 10.08 -4.99 -6.69
N GLY A 255 10.34 -6.22 -7.19
CA GLY A 255 10.34 -7.42 -6.35
C GLY A 255 11.46 -7.40 -5.30
N LEU A 256 12.66 -7.05 -5.69
CA LEU A 256 13.81 -6.94 -4.77
C LEU A 256 13.60 -5.82 -3.74
N GLN A 257 13.00 -4.69 -4.16
CA GLN A 257 12.59 -3.63 -3.24
C GLN A 257 11.52 -4.10 -2.24
N ALA A 258 10.51 -4.83 -2.71
CA ALA A 258 9.49 -5.41 -1.84
C ALA A 258 10.10 -6.43 -0.87
N THR A 259 11.04 -7.26 -1.34
CA THR A 259 11.84 -8.17 -0.51
C THR A 259 12.52 -7.43 0.62
N ALA A 260 13.30 -6.38 0.29
CA ALA A 260 14.03 -5.58 1.29
C ALA A 260 13.05 -4.95 2.31
N ALA A 261 11.93 -4.40 1.85
CA ALA A 261 10.92 -3.80 2.71
C ALA A 261 10.32 -4.81 3.70
N TYR A 262 9.97 -6.02 3.25
CA TYR A 262 9.41 -7.05 4.14
C TYR A 262 10.44 -7.62 5.11
N ILE A 263 11.72 -7.78 4.68
CA ILE A 263 12.81 -8.16 5.58
C ILE A 263 12.99 -7.09 6.67
N ILE A 264 13.07 -5.82 6.29
CA ILE A 264 13.21 -4.70 7.24
C ILE A 264 12.03 -4.66 8.21
N MET A 265 10.79 -4.76 7.73
CA MET A 265 9.61 -4.74 8.59
C MET A 265 9.59 -5.91 9.60
N GLY A 266 10.03 -7.08 9.20
CA GLY A 266 10.01 -8.27 10.03
C GLY A 266 11.23 -8.40 10.95
N TRP A 267 12.41 -8.17 10.44
CA TRP A 267 13.65 -8.56 11.09
C TRP A 267 14.50 -7.41 11.65
N LEU A 268 14.37 -6.18 11.15
CA LEU A 268 15.18 -5.06 11.63
C LEU A 268 15.07 -4.81 13.15
N PRO A 269 13.86 -4.85 13.77
CA PRO A 269 13.80 -4.73 15.22
C PRO A 269 14.54 -5.82 15.97
N GLN A 270 14.54 -7.06 15.42
CA GLN A 270 15.29 -8.16 16.02
C GLN A 270 16.79 -7.97 15.91
N ILE A 271 17.30 -7.52 14.74
CA ILE A 271 18.72 -7.19 14.55
C ILE A 271 19.21 -6.19 15.61
N TYR A 272 18.43 -5.12 15.82
CA TYR A 272 18.75 -4.12 16.85
C TYR A 272 18.69 -4.67 18.28
N ARG A 273 17.68 -5.52 18.57
CA ARG A 273 17.53 -6.13 19.92
C ARG A 273 18.68 -7.08 20.24
N ASP A 274 19.11 -7.90 19.29
CA ASP A 274 20.23 -8.84 19.44
C ASP A 274 21.56 -8.08 19.60
N ALA A 275 21.64 -6.82 19.12
CA ALA A 275 22.74 -5.90 19.37
C ALA A 275 22.63 -5.11 20.70
N GLY A 276 21.65 -5.44 21.57
CA GLY A 276 21.48 -4.82 22.89
C GLY A 276 20.58 -3.56 22.90
N VAL A 277 19.97 -3.19 21.78
CA VAL A 277 19.03 -2.05 21.75
C VAL A 277 17.69 -2.46 22.37
N SER A 278 17.09 -1.58 23.18
CA SER A 278 15.79 -1.86 23.81
C SER A 278 14.68 -2.11 22.79
N ALA A 279 13.71 -2.98 23.10
CA ALA A 279 12.59 -3.30 22.22
C ALA A 279 11.78 -2.05 21.80
N GLY A 280 11.60 -1.09 22.72
CA GLY A 280 10.94 0.19 22.44
C GLY A 280 11.72 1.02 21.41
N THR A 281 13.02 1.17 21.60
CA THR A 281 13.92 1.89 20.67
C THR A 281 13.97 1.19 19.31
N ALA A 282 14.05 -0.13 19.26
CA ALA A 282 14.04 -0.90 18.01
C ALA A 282 12.73 -0.68 17.22
N GLY A 283 11.58 -0.62 17.90
CA GLY A 283 10.32 -0.23 17.30
C GLY A 283 10.30 1.20 16.75
N LEU A 284 10.88 2.15 17.48
CA LEU A 284 11.01 3.55 17.01
C LEU A 284 11.95 3.67 15.81
N LEU A 285 13.05 2.92 15.77
CA LEU A 285 13.96 2.87 14.63
C LEU A 285 13.25 2.32 13.39
N LEU A 286 12.47 1.26 13.51
CA LEU A 286 11.63 0.78 12.41
C LEU A 286 10.60 1.84 12.00
N ALA A 287 9.95 2.50 12.95
CA ALA A 287 9.01 3.58 12.67
C ALA A 287 9.66 4.72 11.89
N LEU A 288 10.90 5.08 12.21
CA LEU A 288 11.70 6.08 11.49
C LEU A 288 11.96 5.64 10.05
N VAL A 289 12.46 4.40 9.85
CA VAL A 289 12.69 3.83 8.50
C VAL A 289 11.43 3.90 7.64
N MET A 290 10.29 3.49 8.19
CA MET A 290 9.02 3.46 7.45
C MET A 290 8.44 4.86 7.27
N GLY A 291 8.58 5.73 8.28
CA GLY A 291 8.04 7.09 8.31
C GLY A 291 8.71 8.02 7.29
N LEU A 292 10.02 7.85 7.05
CA LEU A 292 10.75 8.62 6.03
C LEU A 292 10.17 8.45 4.62
N SER A 293 9.49 7.35 4.34
CA SER A 293 8.84 7.14 3.04
C SER A 293 7.76 8.21 2.74
N ALA A 294 7.12 8.79 3.75
CA ALA A 294 6.08 9.81 3.55
C ALA A 294 6.63 11.11 2.92
N PRO A 295 7.60 11.83 3.52
CA PRO A 295 8.17 13.03 2.90
C PRO A 295 8.89 12.73 1.58
N LEU A 296 9.58 11.59 1.49
CA LEU A 296 10.29 11.20 0.26
C LEU A 296 9.33 10.88 -0.89
N SER A 297 8.11 10.43 -0.61
CA SER A 297 7.06 10.24 -1.63
C SER A 297 6.63 11.53 -2.33
N PHE A 298 6.85 12.70 -1.71
CA PHE A 298 6.59 14.00 -2.32
C PHE A 298 7.84 14.57 -3.02
N LEU A 299 9.04 14.28 -2.51
CA LEU A 299 10.30 14.79 -3.03
C LEU A 299 10.80 14.02 -4.26
N ILE A 300 10.65 12.69 -4.27
CA ILE A 300 11.20 11.82 -5.31
C ILE A 300 10.51 11.99 -6.68
N PRO A 301 9.17 12.02 -6.80
CA PRO A 301 8.52 12.09 -8.11
C PRO A 301 8.92 13.32 -8.94
N PRO A 302 8.95 14.57 -8.39
CA PRO A 302 9.39 15.73 -9.14
C PRO A 302 10.86 15.64 -9.61
N ILE A 303 11.74 15.02 -8.81
CA ILE A 303 13.14 14.82 -9.17
C ILE A 303 13.24 13.77 -10.28
N ALA A 304 12.58 12.62 -10.09
CA ALA A 304 12.63 11.50 -11.03
C ALA A 304 12.06 11.88 -12.42
N THR A 305 11.01 12.69 -12.47
CA THR A 305 10.40 13.13 -13.74
C THR A 305 11.23 14.16 -14.51
N ARG A 306 12.11 14.91 -13.83
CA ARG A 306 13.03 15.86 -14.47
C ARG A 306 14.28 15.20 -15.07
N LEU A 307 14.62 14.00 -14.60
CA LEU A 307 15.78 13.26 -15.07
C LEU A 307 15.44 12.48 -16.35
N ARG A 308 16.30 12.53 -17.38
CA ARG A 308 16.20 11.68 -18.58
C ARG A 308 16.35 10.20 -18.21
N SER A 309 17.25 9.89 -17.29
CA SER A 309 17.45 8.54 -16.76
C SER A 309 17.31 8.57 -15.24
N GLN A 310 16.60 7.61 -14.66
CA GLN A 310 16.44 7.49 -13.22
C GLN A 310 17.61 6.73 -12.55
N ALA A 311 18.59 6.26 -13.34
CA ALA A 311 19.74 5.50 -12.84
C ALA A 311 20.54 6.24 -11.73
N PRO A 312 20.88 7.55 -11.85
CA PRO A 312 21.58 8.24 -10.77
C PRO A 312 20.81 8.27 -9.45
N LEU A 313 19.48 8.40 -9.53
CA LEU A 313 18.61 8.41 -8.35
C LEU A 313 18.58 7.02 -7.69
N VAL A 314 18.47 5.96 -8.49
CA VAL A 314 18.53 4.56 -8.00
C VAL A 314 19.87 4.28 -7.33
N ILE A 315 20.99 4.72 -7.92
CA ILE A 315 22.34 4.54 -7.36
C ILE A 315 22.46 5.30 -6.04
N ALA A 316 22.05 6.56 -5.97
CA ALA A 316 22.13 7.36 -4.74
C ALA A 316 21.34 6.73 -3.59
N ILE A 317 20.09 6.31 -3.85
CA ILE A 317 19.25 5.61 -2.86
C ILE A 317 19.87 4.26 -2.48
N GLY A 318 20.43 3.52 -3.45
CA GLY A 318 21.12 2.25 -3.22
C GLY A 318 22.36 2.40 -2.35
N LEU A 319 23.15 3.45 -2.55
CA LEU A 319 24.33 3.75 -1.72
C LEU A 319 23.93 4.07 -0.28
N CYS A 320 22.86 4.82 -0.06
CA CYS A 320 22.32 5.03 1.29
C CYS A 320 21.92 3.71 1.95
N ALA A 321 21.21 2.82 1.23
CA ALA A 321 20.84 1.51 1.77
C ALA A 321 22.06 0.64 2.05
N LEU A 322 23.08 0.64 1.17
CA LEU A 322 24.31 -0.09 1.34
C LEU A 322 25.08 0.39 2.58
N ALA A 323 25.19 1.70 2.77
CA ALA A 323 25.80 2.27 3.97
C ALA A 323 25.01 1.90 5.24
N GLY A 324 23.66 1.86 5.15
CA GLY A 324 22.81 1.38 6.24
C GLY A 324 23.07 -0.09 6.60
N TYR A 325 23.17 -0.98 5.60
CA TYR A 325 23.49 -2.41 5.85
C TYR A 325 24.92 -2.59 6.38
N ALA A 326 25.89 -1.86 5.85
CA ALA A 326 27.25 -1.88 6.37
C ALA A 326 27.30 -1.41 7.84
N GLY A 327 26.55 -0.37 8.18
CA GLY A 327 26.41 0.13 9.54
C GLY A 327 25.75 -0.88 10.49
N LEU A 328 24.71 -1.59 10.04
CA LEU A 328 24.11 -2.69 10.81
C LEU A 328 25.09 -3.84 11.04
N TRP A 329 26.00 -4.08 10.11
CA TRP A 329 26.98 -5.15 10.21
C TRP A 329 28.11 -4.79 11.17
N LEU A 330 28.67 -3.58 11.04
CA LEU A 330 29.88 -3.17 11.77
C LEU A 330 29.57 -2.60 13.17
N ALA A 331 28.49 -1.85 13.33
CA ALA A 331 28.18 -1.11 14.56
C ALA A 331 26.67 -0.90 14.75
N PRO A 332 25.87 -1.97 14.87
CA PRO A 332 24.40 -1.86 14.85
C PRO A 332 23.83 -0.97 15.94
N ALA A 333 24.35 -1.02 17.17
CA ALA A 333 23.84 -0.23 18.28
C ALA A 333 24.34 1.22 18.28
N THR A 334 25.63 1.44 18.02
CA THR A 334 26.27 2.77 18.16
C THR A 334 25.74 3.79 17.16
N GLY A 335 25.48 3.38 15.93
CA GLY A 335 24.95 4.24 14.86
C GLY A 335 23.49 4.02 14.52
N ALA A 336 22.69 3.37 15.38
CA ALA A 336 21.34 2.88 15.10
C ALA A 336 20.43 3.90 14.43
N TRP A 337 20.40 5.16 14.91
CA TRP A 337 19.59 6.23 14.33
C TRP A 337 20.05 6.63 12.93
N LEU A 338 21.37 6.71 12.71
CA LEU A 338 21.91 7.02 11.38
C LEU A 338 21.61 5.90 10.39
N TRP A 339 21.79 4.64 10.79
CA TRP A 339 21.48 3.49 9.94
C TRP A 339 19.98 3.43 9.62
N ALA A 340 19.11 3.75 10.59
CA ALA A 340 17.68 3.82 10.35
C ALA A 340 17.31 4.93 9.34
N VAL A 341 17.94 6.11 9.40
CA VAL A 341 17.74 7.17 8.40
C VAL A 341 18.19 6.71 7.01
N LEU A 342 19.38 6.15 6.89
CA LEU A 342 19.94 5.68 5.62
C LEU A 342 19.08 4.56 5.00
N LEU A 343 18.63 3.60 5.80
CA LEU A 343 17.71 2.56 5.38
C LEU A 343 16.34 3.11 4.99
N GLY A 344 15.87 4.15 5.68
CA GLY A 344 14.61 4.85 5.34
C GLY A 344 14.68 5.55 3.98
N VAL A 345 15.83 6.19 3.68
CA VAL A 345 16.11 6.71 2.33
C VAL A 345 16.15 5.56 1.33
N GLY A 346 16.86 4.46 1.63
CA GLY A 346 16.91 3.25 0.80
C GLY A 346 15.53 2.67 0.49
N ASN A 347 14.64 2.63 1.47
CA ASN A 347 13.27 2.13 1.32
C ASN A 347 12.41 2.97 0.34
N SER A 348 12.80 4.21 0.04
CA SER A 348 12.12 5.07 -0.93
C SER A 348 12.27 4.60 -2.38
N ALA A 349 13.10 3.59 -2.67
CA ALA A 349 13.19 2.93 -3.98
C ALA A 349 11.82 2.40 -4.46
N PHE A 350 10.89 2.11 -3.54
CA PHE A 350 9.48 1.80 -3.86
C PHE A 350 8.80 2.95 -4.63
N THR A 351 8.97 4.18 -4.18
CA THR A 351 8.43 5.37 -4.86
C THR A 351 9.04 5.54 -6.25
N VAL A 352 10.36 5.31 -6.37
CA VAL A 352 11.05 5.34 -7.69
C VAL A 352 10.48 4.29 -8.64
N ALA A 353 10.25 3.06 -8.17
CA ALA A 353 9.65 1.99 -8.96
C ALA A 353 8.26 2.38 -9.50
N LEU A 354 7.40 2.98 -8.65
CA LEU A 354 6.07 3.44 -9.06
C LEU A 354 6.13 4.57 -10.09
N VAL A 355 7.05 5.52 -9.92
CA VAL A 355 7.26 6.60 -10.90
C VAL A 355 7.75 6.03 -12.23
N MET A 356 8.71 5.10 -12.20
CA MET A 356 9.24 4.46 -13.41
C MET A 356 8.16 3.68 -14.17
N ILE A 357 7.20 3.04 -13.50
CA ILE A 357 6.06 2.39 -14.15
C ILE A 357 5.31 3.39 -15.04
N GLY A 358 5.07 4.61 -14.55
CA GLY A 358 4.43 5.67 -15.33
C GLY A 358 5.27 6.19 -16.49
N LEU A 359 6.60 6.32 -16.28
CA LEU A 359 7.52 6.88 -17.28
C LEU A 359 7.92 5.88 -18.39
N ARG A 360 7.79 4.57 -18.17
CA ARG A 360 8.19 3.51 -19.10
C ARG A 360 7.06 3.04 -20.01
N THR A 361 5.96 3.77 -20.04
CA THR A 361 4.82 3.51 -20.94
C THR A 361 4.31 4.81 -21.54
N ARG A 362 3.89 4.76 -22.81
CA ARG A 362 3.36 5.92 -23.54
C ARG A 362 1.84 6.06 -23.41
N THR A 363 1.15 5.00 -23.02
CA THR A 363 -0.32 4.92 -23.00
C THR A 363 -0.88 4.63 -21.64
N GLY A 364 -2.05 5.20 -21.29
CA GLY A 364 -2.73 4.92 -20.03
C GLY A 364 -3.01 3.42 -19.81
N PRO A 365 -3.54 2.68 -20.78
CA PRO A 365 -3.67 1.22 -20.70
C PRO A 365 -2.33 0.49 -20.49
N GLY A 366 -1.23 0.98 -21.09
CA GLY A 366 0.12 0.47 -20.88
C GLY A 366 0.57 0.60 -19.43
N VAL A 367 0.34 1.77 -18.78
CA VAL A 367 0.64 1.99 -17.35
C VAL A 367 -0.06 0.94 -16.49
N ILE A 368 -1.36 0.71 -16.69
CA ILE A 368 -2.16 -0.24 -15.90
C ILE A 368 -1.59 -1.66 -16.05
N ARG A 369 -1.26 -2.07 -17.27
CA ARG A 369 -0.72 -3.41 -17.56
C ARG A 369 0.69 -3.60 -17.00
N LEU A 370 1.58 -2.61 -17.18
CA LEU A 370 2.93 -2.66 -16.63
C LEU A 370 2.91 -2.66 -15.10
N SER A 371 2.04 -1.85 -14.48
CA SER A 371 1.83 -1.85 -13.03
C SER A 371 1.37 -3.21 -12.52
N ALA A 372 0.35 -3.80 -13.16
CA ALA A 372 -0.14 -5.12 -12.79
C ALA A 372 0.94 -6.20 -12.95
N PHE A 373 1.67 -6.20 -14.07
CA PHE A 373 2.77 -7.13 -14.33
C PHE A 373 3.90 -6.99 -13.30
N ALA A 374 4.44 -5.77 -13.14
CA ALA A 374 5.58 -5.51 -12.27
C ALA A 374 5.25 -5.80 -10.79
N GLN A 375 4.07 -5.43 -10.33
CA GLN A 375 3.69 -5.68 -8.94
C GLN A 375 3.37 -7.15 -8.68
N SER A 376 2.65 -7.83 -9.58
CA SER A 376 2.30 -9.26 -9.37
C SER A 376 3.53 -10.15 -9.39
N ILE A 377 4.40 -10.00 -10.40
CA ILE A 377 5.66 -10.75 -10.48
C ILE A 377 6.58 -10.34 -9.34
N GLY A 378 6.67 -9.04 -9.05
CA GLY A 378 7.54 -8.53 -7.98
C GLY A 378 7.14 -9.05 -6.61
N TYR A 379 5.88 -9.04 -6.23
CA TYR A 379 5.44 -9.62 -4.96
C TYR A 379 5.68 -11.13 -4.90
N LEU A 380 5.52 -11.86 -6.00
CA LEU A 380 5.84 -13.28 -6.03
C LEU A 380 7.34 -13.51 -5.79
N LEU A 381 8.21 -12.70 -6.44
CA LEU A 381 9.66 -12.76 -6.25
C LEU A 381 10.08 -12.39 -4.82
N SER A 382 9.29 -11.60 -4.11
CA SER A 382 9.63 -11.18 -2.74
C SER A 382 9.31 -12.23 -1.65
N VAL A 383 8.55 -13.27 -1.97
CA VAL A 383 8.16 -14.31 -1.00
C VAL A 383 9.35 -15.02 -0.34
N PRO A 384 10.41 -15.49 -1.06
CA PRO A 384 11.48 -16.24 -0.43
C PRO A 384 12.41 -15.40 0.44
N GLY A 385 12.49 -14.08 0.25
CA GLY A 385 13.48 -13.24 0.92
C GLY A 385 13.42 -13.29 2.46
N PRO A 386 12.30 -12.92 3.10
CA PRO A 386 12.22 -12.96 4.56
C PRO A 386 12.33 -14.37 5.13
N LEU A 387 11.89 -15.40 4.40
CA LEU A 387 12.06 -16.81 4.77
C LEU A 387 13.53 -17.20 4.79
N LEU A 388 14.28 -16.83 3.74
CA LEU A 388 15.72 -17.13 3.65
C LEU A 388 16.51 -16.42 4.75
N VAL A 389 16.16 -15.18 5.11
CA VAL A 389 16.77 -14.47 6.23
C VAL A 389 16.56 -15.23 7.54
N GLY A 390 15.34 -15.71 7.80
CA GLY A 390 15.04 -16.51 8.98
C GLY A 390 15.80 -17.85 9.01
N ALA A 391 15.83 -18.56 7.88
CA ALA A 391 16.53 -19.84 7.75
C ALA A 391 18.07 -19.67 7.91
N LEU A 392 18.67 -18.62 7.33
CA LEU A 392 20.08 -18.31 7.49
C LEU A 392 20.41 -17.93 8.94
N ASN A 393 19.60 -17.10 9.58
CA ASN A 393 19.78 -16.73 10.98
C ASN A 393 19.75 -17.98 11.89
N GLU A 394 18.82 -18.91 11.63
CA GLU A 394 18.71 -20.16 12.37
C GLU A 394 19.92 -21.08 12.14
N ALA A 395 20.36 -21.22 10.90
CA ALA A 395 21.46 -22.10 10.52
C ALA A 395 22.83 -21.60 10.98
N THR A 396 23.05 -20.27 11.00
CA THR A 396 24.33 -19.66 11.33
C THR A 396 24.44 -19.12 12.77
N GLY A 397 23.29 -19.00 13.47
CA GLY A 397 23.20 -18.44 14.81
C GLY A 397 23.53 -16.95 14.92
N GLY A 398 23.58 -16.22 13.78
CA GLY A 398 23.97 -14.82 13.74
C GLY A 398 23.37 -14.04 12.57
N TRP A 399 23.76 -12.76 12.47
CA TRP A 399 23.25 -11.85 11.44
C TRP A 399 24.18 -11.66 10.23
N ASP A 400 25.39 -12.24 10.24
CA ASP A 400 26.38 -12.08 9.15
C ASP A 400 25.87 -12.61 7.81
N ALA A 401 25.41 -13.86 7.79
CA ALA A 401 24.87 -14.47 6.57
C ALA A 401 23.56 -13.81 6.08
N PRO A 402 22.58 -13.49 6.95
CA PRO A 402 21.43 -12.67 6.57
C PRO A 402 21.79 -11.31 5.99
N LEU A 403 22.71 -10.55 6.60
CA LEU A 403 23.13 -9.23 6.12
C LEU A 403 23.87 -9.32 4.79
N LEU A 404 24.69 -10.36 4.60
CA LEU A 404 25.32 -10.64 3.31
C LEU A 404 24.28 -10.90 2.22
N LEU A 405 23.27 -11.75 2.50
CA LEU A 405 22.16 -11.98 1.57
C LEU A 405 21.45 -10.66 1.22
N MET A 406 21.12 -9.84 2.23
CA MET A 406 20.45 -8.55 2.02
C MET A 406 21.29 -7.60 1.15
N THR A 407 22.62 -7.60 1.35
CA THR A 407 23.56 -6.81 0.55
C THR A 407 23.60 -7.30 -0.89
N CYS A 408 23.67 -8.61 -1.13
CA CYS A 408 23.62 -9.19 -2.49
C CYS A 408 22.30 -8.86 -3.20
N LEU A 409 21.16 -8.96 -2.51
CA LEU A 409 19.86 -8.59 -3.04
C LEU A 409 19.77 -7.09 -3.36
N LEU A 410 20.37 -6.22 -2.54
CA LEU A 410 20.46 -4.79 -2.80
C LEU A 410 21.29 -4.48 -4.05
N LEU A 411 22.43 -5.11 -4.24
CA LEU A 411 23.25 -4.92 -5.44
C LEU A 411 22.51 -5.36 -6.71
N ALA A 412 21.81 -6.49 -6.66
CA ALA A 412 20.92 -6.93 -7.73
C ALA A 412 19.78 -5.95 -7.97
N GLN A 413 19.17 -5.41 -6.90
CA GLN A 413 18.13 -4.38 -6.97
C GLN A 413 18.62 -3.11 -7.68
N VAL A 414 19.79 -2.59 -7.28
CA VAL A 414 20.37 -1.39 -7.90
C VAL A 414 20.68 -1.65 -9.37
N THR A 415 21.24 -2.79 -9.71
CA THR A 415 21.55 -3.18 -11.11
C THR A 415 20.27 -3.21 -11.96
N CYS A 416 19.24 -3.91 -11.50
CA CYS A 416 17.94 -3.96 -12.20
C CYS A 416 17.27 -2.59 -12.28
N GLY A 417 17.38 -1.78 -11.21
CA GLY A 417 16.85 -0.42 -11.18
C GLY A 417 17.56 0.53 -12.16
N VAL A 418 18.88 0.40 -12.31
CA VAL A 418 19.65 1.14 -13.34
C VAL A 418 19.23 0.72 -14.75
N LEU A 419 19.05 -0.57 -15.00
CA LEU A 419 18.58 -1.09 -16.28
C LEU A 419 17.16 -0.59 -16.62
N ALA A 420 16.24 -0.64 -15.65
CA ALA A 420 14.89 -0.13 -15.78
C ALA A 420 14.83 1.40 -15.89
N GLY A 421 15.81 2.09 -15.31
CA GLY A 421 15.96 3.55 -15.32
C GLY A 421 16.47 4.14 -16.64
N ARG A 422 16.86 3.32 -17.63
CA ARG A 422 17.25 3.78 -18.97
C ARG A 422 16.04 4.34 -19.73
N ASP A 423 16.26 5.34 -20.56
CA ASP A 423 15.21 5.99 -21.35
C ASP A 423 14.70 5.10 -22.50
N ARG A 424 13.92 4.07 -22.13
CA ARG A 424 13.29 3.11 -23.06
C ARG A 424 11.89 2.77 -22.56
N CYS A 425 10.88 2.94 -23.43
CA CYS A 425 9.51 2.51 -23.13
C CYS A 425 9.32 1.01 -23.41
N VAL A 426 8.34 0.41 -22.77
CA VAL A 426 7.98 -1.01 -22.97
C VAL A 426 7.47 -1.26 -24.40
N GLU A 427 6.89 -0.23 -25.02
CA GLU A 427 6.41 -0.25 -26.39
C GLU A 427 7.53 -0.18 -27.43
N ASP A 428 8.77 0.21 -27.07
CA ASP A 428 9.91 0.33 -28.02
C ASP A 428 10.61 -1.01 -28.29
N GLY A 429 10.21 -2.08 -27.62
CA GLY A 429 10.82 -3.41 -27.68
C GLY A 429 10.12 -4.34 -28.69
N HIS A 430 10.33 -4.08 -29.97
CA HIS A 430 10.07 -5.03 -31.06
C HIS A 430 11.36 -5.31 -31.81
#